data_137149264510c1c6e2126baae0c30f71
#
_entry.id   137149264510c1c6e2126baae0c30f71
#
_cell.length_a   1.000
_cell.length_b   1.000
_cell.length_c   1.000
_cell.angle_alpha   90.00
_cell.angle_beta   90.00
_cell.angle_gamma   90.00
#
_symmetry.space_group_name_H-M   'P 1'
#
loop_
_entity.id
_entity.type
_entity.pdbx_description
1 polymer ?
#
loop_
_entity_poly.entity_id
_entity_poly.type
_entity_poly.pdbx_seq_one_letter_code
_entity_poly.pdbx_strand_id
1 'polypeptide(L)'
;MSYVKTVKSFLELQIKSIALLFFFFYYAFYKKQTTLIHREGVIIMRKTIIKRIGLFAGYVTLAAALTACTSTSGNSSTSTSSSDSSSSTTTDTSSDSTSDTSGVTEVNSTDVFTDRDLEQTISDRESTTLTLTSGEDTTITEEGVYVISGDYTDTTIIVDTDDEAKVQIVLDGVTIENTDSPAIYVKNADKVLVTTTDSENSLSVTGTFTADGETNLDAVIFAKSNLVLNGTGTLTINSTEGNAVSSKDALKVTGGTYNITAGNKGLEANDYIAITDSTITIDSVGDGINANDNQDDSKGAIYIADGAINITTESDAIQATTTLIIDGGTINVSTCTEALESTYIEINGGSIDIYATDDGINSTSKSTEYDASTVINGGELTIEMGAGDTDAIDSNGSIIINGGTVTITANSPFDYDTTGEINGGTITVNGETVTEMTNQFGGGMGGQGGRGGKGAW
;
A
#
# COMPACT_ATOMS: atom_id res chain seq x y z
N MET A 1 32.13 -8.50 52.50
CA MET A 1 30.86 -7.74 52.51
C MET A 1 31.03 -6.25 52.19
N SER A 2 32.18 -5.66 52.41
CA SER A 2 32.47 -4.24 52.10
C SER A 2 32.56 -3.92 50.59
N TYR A 3 33.23 -4.78 49.81
CA TYR A 3 33.47 -4.55 48.36
C TYR A 3 32.19 -4.49 47.52
N VAL A 4 31.20 -5.34 47.82
CA VAL A 4 29.90 -5.37 47.10
C VAL A 4 29.09 -4.10 47.31
N LYS A 5 29.13 -3.50 48.50
CA LYS A 5 28.47 -2.20 48.77
C LYS A 5 29.09 -1.06 47.99
N THR A 6 30.42 -1.05 47.85
CA THR A 6 31.13 0.00 47.10
C THR A 6 30.83 -0.06 45.60
N VAL A 7 30.79 -1.28 45.01
CA VAL A 7 30.45 -1.48 43.59
C VAL A 7 29.01 -1.08 43.33
N LYS A 8 28.08 -1.42 44.21
CA LYS A 8 26.66 -1.07 44.05
C LYS A 8 26.44 0.45 44.10
N SER A 9 27.12 1.15 45.01
CA SER A 9 27.07 2.60 45.15
C SER A 9 27.69 3.30 43.93
N PHE A 10 28.75 2.76 43.33
CA PHE A 10 29.38 3.29 42.15
C PHE A 10 28.46 3.12 40.90
N LEU A 11 27.82 1.96 40.77
CA LEU A 11 26.87 1.68 39.70
C LEU A 11 25.63 2.58 39.76
N GLU A 12 25.10 2.80 40.97
CA GLU A 12 23.96 3.73 41.18
C GLU A 12 24.33 5.19 40.82
N LEU A 13 25.59 5.61 41.09
CA LEU A 13 26.05 6.94 40.72
C LEU A 13 26.19 7.10 39.22
N GLN A 14 26.68 6.08 38.51
CA GLN A 14 26.81 6.08 37.06
C GLN A 14 25.43 6.13 36.36
N ILE A 15 24.46 5.33 36.86
CA ILE A 15 23.09 5.33 36.32
C ILE A 15 22.41 6.71 36.49
N LYS A 16 22.56 7.34 37.65
CA LYS A 16 22.03 8.68 37.90
C LYS A 16 22.71 9.74 37.01
N SER A 17 24.01 9.61 36.76
CA SER A 17 24.74 10.54 35.88
C SER A 17 24.29 10.43 34.43
N ILE A 18 24.06 9.20 33.94
CA ILE A 18 23.54 8.96 32.57
C ILE A 18 22.11 9.47 32.45
N ALA A 19 21.26 9.22 33.45
CA ALA A 19 19.88 9.73 33.45
C ALA A 19 19.82 11.28 33.43
N LEU A 20 20.76 11.94 34.14
CA LEU A 20 20.86 13.38 34.18
C LEU A 20 21.34 13.95 32.83
N LEU A 21 22.26 13.27 32.14
CA LEU A 21 22.72 13.64 30.80
C LEU A 21 21.58 13.55 29.79
N PHE A 22 20.79 12.46 29.83
CA PHE A 22 19.61 12.31 28.95
C PHE A 22 18.56 13.38 29.24
N PHE A 23 18.35 13.75 30.49
CA PHE A 23 17.41 14.82 30.85
C PHE A 23 17.87 16.19 30.31
N PHE A 24 19.17 16.48 30.34
CA PHE A 24 19.72 17.72 29.77
C PHE A 24 19.64 17.76 28.25
N PHE A 25 19.91 16.63 27.57
CA PHE A 25 19.77 16.54 26.11
C PHE A 25 18.31 16.69 25.69
N TYR A 26 17.38 16.05 26.43
CA TYR A 26 15.95 16.18 26.21
C TYR A 26 15.47 17.61 26.41
N TYR A 27 15.90 18.26 27.48
CA TYR A 27 15.52 19.65 27.75
C TYR A 27 16.10 20.65 26.72
N ALA A 28 17.30 20.42 26.26
CA ALA A 28 17.94 21.24 25.22
C ALA A 28 17.24 21.05 23.87
N PHE A 29 16.87 19.83 23.52
CA PHE A 29 16.12 19.51 22.30
C PHE A 29 14.70 20.13 22.34
N TYR A 30 14.00 19.98 23.45
CA TYR A 30 12.68 20.58 23.68
C TYR A 30 12.70 22.10 23.57
N LYS A 31 13.72 22.75 24.16
CA LYS A 31 13.88 24.20 24.10
C LYS A 31 14.20 24.70 22.68
N LYS A 32 14.91 23.92 21.88
CA LYS A 32 15.21 24.22 20.48
C LYS A 32 13.95 24.11 19.61
N GLN A 33 13.12 23.11 19.82
CA GLN A 33 11.82 22.92 19.15
C GLN A 33 10.85 24.07 19.49
N THR A 34 10.70 24.43 20.77
CA THR A 34 9.79 25.52 21.17
C THR A 34 10.26 26.89 20.64
N THR A 35 11.55 27.10 20.43
CA THR A 35 12.08 28.36 19.86
C THR A 35 11.83 28.45 18.35
N LEU A 36 11.82 27.32 17.63
CA LEU A 36 11.44 27.27 16.20
C LEU A 36 9.93 27.54 16.00
N ILE A 37 9.10 26.91 16.84
CA ILE A 37 7.63 27.04 16.75
C ILE A 37 7.17 28.47 17.07
N HIS A 38 7.88 29.19 17.94
CA HIS A 38 7.52 30.57 18.27
C HIS A 38 7.83 31.58 17.14
N ARG A 39 8.60 31.16 16.14
CA ARG A 39 8.99 32.02 15.01
C ARG A 39 7.98 31.98 13.86
N GLU A 40 7.13 30.94 13.78
CA GLU A 40 6.19 30.72 12.68
C GLU A 40 4.68 30.82 13.04
N GLY A 41 4.34 31.10 14.30
CA GLY A 41 2.99 31.54 14.71
C GLY A 41 1.88 30.45 14.65
N VAL A 42 2.18 29.16 14.56
CA VAL A 42 1.19 28.08 14.55
C VAL A 42 1.51 27.03 15.61
N ILE A 43 0.61 26.86 16.58
CA ILE A 43 0.68 25.81 17.61
C ILE A 43 -0.19 24.64 17.14
N ILE A 44 0.40 23.64 16.51
CA ILE A 44 -0.23 22.33 16.32
C ILE A 44 0.56 21.32 17.16
N MET A 45 0.01 20.97 18.33
CA MET A 45 0.52 19.86 19.11
C MET A 45 0.03 18.54 18.48
N ARG A 46 0.86 17.86 17.72
CA ARG A 46 0.55 16.50 17.27
C ARG A 46 0.65 15.53 18.45
N LYS A 47 -0.45 14.87 18.78
CA LYS A 47 -0.57 13.83 19.83
C LYS A 47 0.41 12.65 19.66
N THR A 48 0.95 12.46 18.46
CA THR A 48 1.84 11.36 18.07
C THR A 48 3.20 11.36 18.78
N ILE A 49 3.77 12.51 19.12
CA ILE A 49 5.10 12.57 19.78
C ILE A 49 5.03 12.06 21.23
N ILE A 50 3.91 12.19 21.90
CA ILE A 50 3.77 11.79 23.33
C ILE A 50 3.70 10.27 23.46
N LYS A 51 3.11 9.52 22.51
CA LYS A 51 3.02 8.05 22.56
C LYS A 51 4.38 7.36 22.39
N ARG A 52 5.27 7.88 21.52
CA ARG A 52 6.61 7.27 21.30
C ARG A 52 7.57 7.44 22.49
N ILE A 53 7.42 8.49 23.27
CA ILE A 53 8.25 8.75 24.46
C ILE A 53 7.85 7.84 25.63
N GLY A 54 6.56 7.49 25.77
CA GLY A 54 6.05 6.56 26.79
C GLY A 54 6.59 5.13 26.61
N LEU A 55 6.75 4.67 25.36
CA LEU A 55 7.25 3.34 25.06
C LEU A 55 8.74 3.18 25.40
N PHE A 56 9.57 4.20 25.15
CA PHE A 56 11.00 4.16 25.48
C PHE A 56 11.28 4.17 26.98
N ALA A 57 10.45 4.86 27.77
CA ALA A 57 10.56 4.83 29.24
C ALA A 57 10.18 3.46 29.84
N GLY A 58 9.24 2.73 29.20
CA GLY A 58 8.85 1.38 29.60
C GLY A 58 9.93 0.33 29.37
N TYR A 59 10.68 0.42 28.27
CA TYR A 59 11.76 -0.53 27.97
C TYR A 59 12.96 -0.42 28.92
N VAL A 60 13.30 0.79 29.36
CA VAL A 60 14.43 1.00 30.30
C VAL A 60 14.12 0.47 31.70
N THR A 61 12.83 0.51 32.12
CA THR A 61 12.43 -0.05 33.43
C THR A 61 12.33 -1.58 33.41
N LEU A 62 12.00 -2.21 32.28
CA LEU A 62 11.93 -3.67 32.15
C LEU A 62 13.34 -4.31 32.11
N ALA A 63 14.32 -3.68 31.47
CA ALA A 63 15.69 -4.15 31.41
C ALA A 63 16.39 -4.12 32.79
N ALA A 64 16.02 -3.20 33.69
CA ALA A 64 16.55 -3.12 35.05
C ALA A 64 15.97 -4.19 35.99
N ALA A 65 14.76 -4.73 35.72
CA ALA A 65 14.14 -5.78 36.53
C ALA A 65 14.68 -7.20 36.23
N LEU A 66 15.17 -7.44 34.99
CA LEU A 66 15.70 -8.74 34.56
C LEU A 66 17.12 -9.03 35.06
N THR A 67 17.87 -8.04 35.52
CA THR A 67 19.24 -8.22 36.05
C THR A 67 19.29 -8.53 37.56
N ALA A 68 18.16 -8.60 38.27
CA ALA A 68 18.12 -8.82 39.70
C ALA A 68 17.88 -10.30 40.15
N CYS A 69 17.67 -11.24 39.20
CA CYS A 69 17.28 -12.63 39.52
C CYS A 69 18.26 -13.72 39.07
N THR A 70 19.57 -13.47 39.08
CA THR A 70 20.55 -14.55 38.88
C THR A 70 21.61 -14.52 39.95
N SER A 71 21.30 -15.10 41.11
CA SER A 71 22.28 -15.80 41.98
C SER A 71 21.56 -16.54 43.12
N THR A 72 21.34 -17.83 42.96
CA THR A 72 21.67 -18.81 43.99
C THR A 72 21.63 -20.22 43.41
N SER A 73 22.74 -20.89 43.62
CA SER A 73 23.07 -22.25 43.25
C SER A 73 22.37 -23.29 44.15
N GLY A 74 22.19 -24.52 43.63
CA GLY A 74 21.99 -25.68 44.47
C GLY A 74 21.31 -26.88 43.83
N ASN A 75 22.04 -27.66 43.17
CA ASN A 75 22.22 -29.12 43.16
C ASN A 75 21.05 -30.09 43.25
N SER A 76 21.09 -31.01 42.28
CA SER A 76 20.94 -32.47 42.27
C SER A 76 19.59 -33.15 42.04
N SER A 77 19.66 -33.94 41.01
CA SER A 77 19.31 -35.37 40.84
C SER A 77 17.93 -35.82 40.43
N THR A 78 17.95 -36.40 39.23
CA THR A 78 17.45 -37.72 38.79
C THR A 78 15.96 -38.08 38.93
N SER A 79 15.40 -38.40 37.78
CA SER A 79 14.81 -39.67 37.32
C SER A 79 13.34 -39.66 36.87
N THR A 80 13.23 -40.14 35.64
CA THR A 80 12.27 -41.09 35.04
C THR A 80 10.75 -40.83 35.00
N SER A 81 10.31 -40.77 33.78
CA SER A 81 9.18 -41.48 33.09
C SER A 81 7.75 -41.33 33.61
N SER A 82 6.90 -40.94 32.76
CA SER A 82 5.84 -41.68 32.04
C SER A 82 4.62 -40.83 31.73
N SER A 83 4.13 -41.08 30.54
CA SER A 83 2.86 -40.72 29.91
C SER A 83 1.65 -40.51 30.81
N ASP A 84 0.88 -39.45 30.57
CA ASP A 84 -0.53 -39.64 30.24
C ASP A 84 -1.18 -38.38 29.65
N SER A 85 -2.05 -38.65 28.70
CA SER A 85 -2.86 -37.71 27.95
C SER A 85 -4.02 -37.16 28.78
N SER A 86 -4.22 -35.84 28.78
CA SER A 86 -5.56 -35.29 29.00
C SER A 86 -5.71 -33.94 28.28
N SER A 87 -6.71 -33.91 27.42
CA SER A 87 -7.22 -32.75 26.72
C SER A 87 -7.66 -31.65 27.70
N SER A 88 -7.13 -30.45 27.53
CA SER A 88 -7.76 -29.25 28.08
C SER A 88 -7.94 -28.23 26.97
N THR A 89 -9.19 -27.97 26.68
CA THR A 89 -9.69 -26.88 25.86
C THR A 89 -9.18 -25.56 26.43
N THR A 90 -8.24 -24.92 25.76
CA THR A 90 -7.92 -23.52 26.01
C THR A 90 -8.69 -22.69 24.98
N THR A 91 -9.61 -21.89 25.46
CA THR A 91 -10.20 -20.77 24.75
C THR A 91 -9.09 -19.75 24.49
N ASP A 92 -8.58 -19.72 23.27
CA ASP A 92 -7.76 -18.62 22.79
C ASP A 92 -8.64 -17.41 22.57
N THR A 93 -8.54 -16.47 23.48
CA THR A 93 -8.91 -15.09 23.24
C THR A 93 -7.73 -14.46 22.52
N SER A 94 -7.71 -14.53 21.20
CA SER A 94 -6.81 -13.73 20.39
C SER A 94 -7.24 -12.26 20.53
N SER A 95 -6.51 -11.51 21.31
CA SER A 95 -6.56 -10.06 21.32
C SER A 95 -5.88 -9.57 20.04
N ASP A 96 -6.69 -9.30 19.02
CA ASP A 96 -6.29 -8.53 17.84
C ASP A 96 -6.02 -7.08 18.30
N SER A 97 -4.81 -6.78 18.65
CA SER A 97 -4.31 -5.44 18.98
C SER A 97 -3.04 -5.13 18.20
N THR A 98 -3.17 -5.10 16.89
CA THR A 98 -2.26 -4.32 16.05
C THR A 98 -3.05 -3.14 15.52
N SER A 99 -2.85 -1.97 16.11
CA SER A 99 -3.30 -0.71 15.56
C SER A 99 -2.63 -0.54 14.19
N ASP A 100 -3.43 -0.51 13.12
CA ASP A 100 -2.98 0.01 11.84
C ASP A 100 -2.40 1.41 12.09
N THR A 101 -1.09 1.51 12.02
CA THR A 101 -0.39 2.78 12.17
C THR A 101 -0.50 3.51 10.85
N SER A 102 -1.31 4.56 10.82
CA SER A 102 -1.28 5.56 9.76
C SER A 102 0.15 6.08 9.57
N GLY A 103 0.72 5.86 8.40
CA GLY A 103 2.07 6.27 8.03
C GLY A 103 3.01 5.09 7.79
N VAL A 104 2.63 4.17 6.89
CA VAL A 104 3.54 3.17 6.35
C VAL A 104 4.27 3.83 5.19
N THR A 105 5.49 4.30 5.45
CA THR A 105 6.41 4.81 4.43
C THR A 105 6.99 3.70 3.57
N GLU A 106 6.90 2.45 4.03
CA GLU A 106 7.37 1.26 3.31
C GLU A 106 6.35 0.14 3.52
N VAL A 107 5.62 -0.20 2.47
CA VAL A 107 4.72 -1.36 2.46
C VAL A 107 5.55 -2.56 2.07
N ASN A 108 5.85 -3.45 3.03
CA ASN A 108 6.61 -4.67 2.78
C ASN A 108 5.80 -5.93 3.12
N SER A 109 6.23 -7.06 2.60
CA SER A 109 5.52 -8.33 2.59
C SER A 109 5.14 -8.91 3.96
N THR A 110 5.72 -8.44 5.06
CA THR A 110 5.63 -9.17 6.34
C THR A 110 4.42 -8.79 7.20
N ASP A 111 3.89 -7.58 7.09
CA ASP A 111 2.86 -7.09 8.02
C ASP A 111 1.73 -6.29 7.34
N VAL A 112 1.69 -6.23 5.98
CA VAL A 112 0.69 -5.42 5.27
C VAL A 112 -0.72 -5.99 5.37
N PHE A 113 -0.87 -7.31 5.41
CA PHE A 113 -2.15 -7.99 5.56
C PHE A 113 -2.29 -8.57 6.97
N THR A 114 -3.39 -8.25 7.65
CA THR A 114 -3.76 -8.93 8.90
C THR A 114 -4.52 -10.22 8.60
N ASP A 115 -4.58 -11.16 9.55
CA ASP A 115 -5.39 -12.39 9.41
C ASP A 115 -6.85 -12.06 9.04
N ARG A 116 -7.38 -10.95 9.58
CA ARG A 116 -8.74 -10.49 9.30
C ARG A 116 -8.91 -9.99 7.86
N ASP A 117 -7.91 -9.35 7.28
CA ASP A 117 -7.95 -8.89 5.90
C ASP A 117 -7.97 -10.09 4.92
N LEU A 118 -7.30 -11.18 5.29
CA LEU A 118 -7.19 -12.41 4.50
C LEU A 118 -8.37 -13.37 4.69
N GLU A 119 -9.26 -13.14 5.66
CA GLU A 119 -10.43 -13.97 5.90
C GLU A 119 -11.49 -13.72 4.83
N GLN A 120 -11.76 -14.74 4.00
CA GLN A 120 -12.64 -14.64 2.84
C GLN A 120 -14.13 -14.95 3.17
N THR A 121 -14.47 -15.07 4.43
CA THR A 121 -15.79 -15.48 4.88
C THR A 121 -16.46 -14.46 5.79
N ILE A 122 -17.75 -14.67 6.04
CA ILE A 122 -18.46 -13.92 7.07
C ILE A 122 -17.81 -14.23 8.40
N SER A 123 -17.48 -13.17 9.17
CA SER A 123 -16.96 -13.33 10.52
C SER A 123 -17.86 -14.22 11.40
N ASP A 124 -17.26 -14.97 12.32
CA ASP A 124 -17.96 -15.79 13.30
C ASP A 124 -18.86 -14.98 14.28
N ARG A 125 -18.80 -13.64 14.20
CA ARG A 125 -19.68 -12.75 14.98
C ARG A 125 -21.12 -12.88 14.54
N GLU A 126 -22.07 -12.59 15.43
CA GLU A 126 -23.48 -12.52 15.09
C GLU A 126 -23.72 -11.49 13.99
N SER A 127 -24.35 -11.91 12.90
CA SER A 127 -24.62 -11.05 11.74
C SER A 127 -26.03 -10.46 11.82
N THR A 128 -26.16 -9.22 11.37
CA THR A 128 -27.44 -8.51 11.22
C THR A 128 -27.82 -8.45 9.75
N THR A 129 -29.00 -8.90 9.39
CA THR A 129 -29.54 -8.66 8.03
C THR A 129 -29.94 -7.19 7.93
N LEU A 130 -29.28 -6.46 7.02
CA LEU A 130 -29.59 -5.09 6.71
C LEU A 130 -30.58 -5.04 5.54
N THR A 131 -31.78 -4.51 5.79
CA THR A 131 -32.78 -4.31 4.73
C THR A 131 -32.72 -2.87 4.24
N LEU A 132 -32.41 -2.70 2.97
CA LEU A 132 -32.42 -1.38 2.33
C LEU A 132 -33.80 -1.03 1.78
N THR A 133 -33.99 0.24 1.48
CA THR A 133 -35.18 0.76 0.82
C THR A 133 -34.74 1.68 -0.33
N SER A 134 -35.16 1.37 -1.56
CA SER A 134 -34.83 2.23 -2.71
C SER A 134 -35.33 3.65 -2.49
N GLY A 135 -34.44 4.62 -2.78
CA GLY A 135 -34.68 6.05 -2.56
C GLY A 135 -34.43 6.55 -1.13
N GLU A 136 -33.92 5.68 -0.23
CA GLU A 136 -33.61 6.07 1.17
C GLU A 136 -32.23 5.53 1.57
N ASP A 137 -31.36 6.37 2.11
CA ASP A 137 -30.05 5.94 2.61
C ASP A 137 -30.20 5.17 3.94
N THR A 138 -29.29 4.23 4.15
CA THR A 138 -29.24 3.42 5.38
C THR A 138 -27.90 3.61 6.07
N THR A 139 -27.92 4.06 7.34
CA THR A 139 -26.70 4.32 8.11
C THR A 139 -26.43 3.20 9.12
N ILE A 140 -25.22 2.66 9.07
CA ILE A 140 -24.64 1.75 10.06
C ILE A 140 -23.87 2.61 11.06
N THR A 141 -24.27 2.54 12.36
CA THR A 141 -23.70 3.36 13.43
C THR A 141 -22.99 2.56 14.51
N GLU A 142 -22.92 1.24 14.39
CA GLU A 142 -22.32 0.34 15.37
C GLU A 142 -21.37 -0.66 14.67
N GLU A 143 -20.32 -1.08 15.38
CA GLU A 143 -19.47 -2.20 14.97
C GLU A 143 -20.32 -3.46 14.76
N GLY A 144 -20.06 -4.20 13.68
CA GLY A 144 -20.82 -5.42 13.42
C GLY A 144 -20.61 -6.00 12.04
N VAL A 145 -21.37 -7.07 11.79
CA VAL A 145 -21.44 -7.78 10.51
C VAL A 145 -22.85 -7.58 9.94
N TYR A 146 -22.93 -6.99 8.76
CA TYR A 146 -24.19 -6.61 8.11
C TYR A 146 -24.33 -7.33 6.76
N VAL A 147 -25.30 -8.22 6.66
CA VAL A 147 -25.56 -8.98 5.43
C VAL A 147 -26.64 -8.30 4.62
N ILE A 148 -26.39 -8.09 3.34
CA ILE A 148 -27.25 -7.36 2.42
C ILE A 148 -27.47 -8.22 1.19
N SER A 149 -28.74 -8.28 0.72
CA SER A 149 -29.11 -8.94 -0.52
C SER A 149 -30.32 -8.26 -1.15
N GLY A 150 -30.51 -8.41 -2.45
CA GLY A 150 -31.62 -7.84 -3.21
C GLY A 150 -31.23 -6.70 -4.12
N ASP A 151 -32.22 -6.13 -4.81
CA ASP A 151 -32.01 -5.11 -5.85
C ASP A 151 -32.56 -3.77 -5.38
N TYR A 152 -31.74 -2.73 -5.47
CA TYR A 152 -32.03 -1.39 -4.96
C TYR A 152 -31.61 -0.30 -5.95
N THR A 153 -32.29 0.83 -5.89
CA THR A 153 -31.96 2.03 -6.67
C THR A 153 -31.94 3.26 -5.78
N ASP A 154 -31.02 4.19 -6.07
CA ASP A 154 -30.88 5.49 -5.38
C ASP A 154 -30.87 5.31 -3.84
N THR A 155 -29.97 4.46 -3.36
CA THR A 155 -29.75 4.21 -1.91
C THR A 155 -28.26 4.06 -1.63
N THR A 156 -27.79 4.70 -0.56
CA THR A 156 -26.41 4.61 -0.09
C THR A 156 -26.35 3.85 1.23
N ILE A 157 -25.44 2.89 1.34
CA ILE A 157 -25.04 2.30 2.61
C ILE A 157 -23.99 3.22 3.21
N ILE A 158 -24.37 3.92 4.27
CA ILE A 158 -23.48 4.85 4.98
C ILE A 158 -22.93 4.14 6.21
N VAL A 159 -21.59 4.15 6.39
CA VAL A 159 -20.96 3.73 7.64
C VAL A 159 -20.47 4.98 8.36
N ASP A 160 -21.04 5.23 9.55
CA ASP A 160 -20.72 6.39 10.40
C ASP A 160 -20.68 5.92 11.86
N THR A 161 -19.56 5.30 12.24
CA THR A 161 -19.34 4.64 13.53
C THR A 161 -18.26 5.35 14.33
N ASP A 162 -17.89 4.82 15.49
CA ASP A 162 -16.75 5.31 16.25
C ASP A 162 -15.42 5.01 15.51
N ASP A 163 -14.39 5.83 15.72
CA ASP A 163 -13.07 5.77 15.08
C ASP A 163 -12.31 4.44 15.32
N GLU A 164 -12.74 3.63 16.27
CA GLU A 164 -12.14 2.34 16.61
C GLU A 164 -12.97 1.15 16.12
N ALA A 165 -14.15 1.41 15.50
CA ALA A 165 -15.09 0.38 15.08
C ALA A 165 -14.66 -0.30 13.78
N LYS A 166 -14.82 -1.63 13.72
CA LYS A 166 -14.60 -2.43 12.51
C LYS A 166 -15.95 -2.96 12.02
N VAL A 167 -16.28 -2.62 10.79
CA VAL A 167 -17.56 -3.01 10.17
C VAL A 167 -17.30 -3.97 9.02
N GLN A 168 -18.07 -5.07 8.95
CA GLN A 168 -18.09 -5.94 7.79
C GLN A 168 -19.45 -5.80 7.08
N ILE A 169 -19.41 -5.34 5.84
CA ILE A 169 -20.54 -5.34 4.91
C ILE A 169 -20.43 -6.59 4.04
N VAL A 170 -21.39 -7.48 4.14
CA VAL A 170 -21.43 -8.73 3.38
C VAL A 170 -22.43 -8.58 2.25
N LEU A 171 -21.94 -8.67 1.02
CA LEU A 171 -22.73 -8.62 -0.19
C LEU A 171 -23.12 -10.05 -0.58
N ASP A 172 -24.41 -10.37 -0.48
CA ASP A 172 -24.98 -11.69 -0.73
C ASP A 172 -26.05 -11.64 -1.83
N GLY A 173 -25.62 -11.43 -3.07
CA GLY A 173 -26.49 -11.23 -4.22
C GLY A 173 -27.19 -9.87 -4.17
N VAL A 174 -26.40 -8.79 -4.16
CA VAL A 174 -26.92 -7.43 -4.10
C VAL A 174 -26.67 -6.68 -5.40
N THR A 175 -27.68 -5.91 -5.82
CA THR A 175 -27.55 -4.90 -6.88
C THR A 175 -27.93 -3.53 -6.30
N ILE A 176 -27.04 -2.54 -6.45
CA ILE A 176 -27.35 -1.14 -6.15
C ILE A 176 -27.00 -0.30 -7.38
N GLU A 177 -28.01 0.42 -7.90
CA GLU A 177 -27.85 1.35 -9.01
C GLU A 177 -28.23 2.76 -8.55
N ASN A 178 -27.24 3.65 -8.40
CA ASN A 178 -27.42 5.02 -7.99
C ASN A 178 -27.22 5.99 -9.17
N THR A 179 -27.81 7.17 -9.06
CA THR A 179 -27.68 8.21 -10.08
C THR A 179 -26.50 9.12 -9.81
N ASP A 180 -26.26 9.54 -8.56
CA ASP A 180 -25.32 10.62 -8.22
C ASP A 180 -24.66 10.47 -6.84
N SER A 181 -24.81 9.34 -6.18
CA SER A 181 -24.24 9.08 -4.84
C SER A 181 -23.57 7.70 -4.79
N PRO A 182 -22.54 7.51 -3.95
CA PRO A 182 -21.90 6.22 -3.75
C PRO A 182 -22.92 5.12 -3.37
N ALA A 183 -22.70 3.90 -3.81
CA ALA A 183 -23.44 2.74 -3.28
C ALA A 183 -23.02 2.42 -1.84
N ILE A 184 -21.72 2.60 -1.52
CA ILE A 184 -21.18 2.49 -0.16
C ILE A 184 -20.37 3.74 0.15
N TYR A 185 -20.71 4.41 1.27
CA TYR A 185 -20.00 5.58 1.76
C TYR A 185 -19.55 5.38 3.21
N VAL A 186 -18.26 5.23 3.41
CA VAL A 186 -17.65 5.17 4.74
C VAL A 186 -17.28 6.59 5.18
N LYS A 187 -18.06 7.17 6.10
CA LYS A 187 -17.78 8.47 6.70
C LYS A 187 -16.77 8.37 7.81
N ASN A 188 -16.93 7.37 8.68
CA ASN A 188 -16.08 7.13 9.84
C ASN A 188 -16.11 5.67 10.29
N ALA A 189 -14.93 5.08 10.48
CA ALA A 189 -14.66 3.79 11.10
C ALA A 189 -13.13 3.65 11.28
N ASP A 190 -12.66 2.63 12.00
CA ASP A 190 -11.25 2.19 11.92
C ASP A 190 -11.00 1.47 10.58
N LYS A 191 -11.89 0.52 10.27
CA LYS A 191 -11.76 -0.32 9.05
C LYS A 191 -13.13 -0.81 8.60
N VAL A 192 -13.36 -0.81 7.30
CA VAL A 192 -14.53 -1.44 6.69
C VAL A 192 -14.08 -2.55 5.75
N LEU A 193 -14.68 -3.75 5.93
CA LEU A 193 -14.52 -4.85 5.01
C LEU A 193 -15.79 -4.97 4.15
N VAL A 194 -15.63 -5.00 2.84
CA VAL A 194 -16.68 -5.32 1.88
C VAL A 194 -16.42 -6.73 1.37
N THR A 195 -17.18 -7.69 1.89
CA THR A 195 -16.98 -9.12 1.68
C THR A 195 -18.07 -9.68 0.75
N THR A 196 -17.68 -10.27 -0.38
CA THR A 196 -18.62 -10.99 -1.24
C THR A 196 -18.77 -12.44 -0.78
N THR A 197 -20.00 -12.94 -0.74
CA THR A 197 -20.25 -14.39 -0.63
C THR A 197 -20.04 -15.06 -1.99
N ASP A 198 -20.29 -16.37 -2.11
CA ASP A 198 -20.27 -17.07 -3.41
C ASP A 198 -21.49 -16.65 -4.27
N SER A 199 -21.57 -15.37 -4.60
CA SER A 199 -22.68 -14.71 -5.32
C SER A 199 -22.16 -13.67 -6.30
N GLU A 200 -23.03 -13.27 -7.24
CA GLU A 200 -22.82 -12.14 -8.14
C GLU A 200 -23.38 -10.87 -7.49
N ASN A 201 -22.60 -9.81 -7.43
CA ASN A 201 -22.98 -8.52 -6.89
C ASN A 201 -22.68 -7.41 -7.88
N SER A 202 -23.47 -6.35 -7.86
CA SER A 202 -23.29 -5.19 -8.75
C SER A 202 -23.54 -3.87 -8.04
N LEU A 203 -22.59 -2.96 -8.12
CA LEU A 203 -22.70 -1.60 -7.61
C LEU A 203 -22.42 -0.64 -8.75
N SER A 204 -23.31 0.33 -8.97
CA SER A 204 -23.14 1.28 -10.08
C SER A 204 -23.59 2.69 -9.73
N VAL A 205 -22.89 3.68 -10.34
CA VAL A 205 -23.29 5.09 -10.36
C VAL A 205 -23.27 5.59 -11.80
N THR A 206 -24.42 6.06 -12.28
CA THR A 206 -24.65 6.35 -13.72
C THR A 206 -24.48 7.82 -14.10
N GLY A 207 -24.34 8.73 -13.14
CA GLY A 207 -24.17 10.18 -13.40
C GLY A 207 -23.06 10.80 -12.55
N THR A 208 -23.09 12.11 -12.47
CA THR A 208 -22.08 12.91 -11.74
C THR A 208 -22.33 12.86 -10.25
N PHE A 209 -21.29 12.57 -9.47
CA PHE A 209 -21.38 12.48 -8.03
C PHE A 209 -21.74 13.82 -7.37
N THR A 210 -22.62 13.77 -6.37
CA THR A 210 -22.99 14.91 -5.54
C THR A 210 -22.17 14.92 -4.25
N ALA A 211 -21.51 16.04 -3.95
CA ALA A 211 -20.68 16.18 -2.75
C ALA A 211 -21.50 16.15 -1.45
N ASP A 212 -20.94 15.58 -0.37
CA ASP A 212 -21.48 15.69 0.99
C ASP A 212 -20.77 16.82 1.74
N GLY A 213 -21.39 17.99 1.76
CA GLY A 213 -20.77 19.19 2.32
C GLY A 213 -19.48 19.59 1.61
N GLU A 214 -18.36 19.57 2.32
CA GLU A 214 -17.01 19.82 1.75
C GLU A 214 -16.34 18.54 1.24
N THR A 215 -16.93 17.37 1.43
CA THR A 215 -16.40 16.09 0.94
C THR A 215 -16.80 15.90 -0.51
N ASN A 216 -15.80 15.88 -1.39
CA ASN A 216 -16.01 15.48 -2.77
C ASN A 216 -16.18 13.96 -2.81
N LEU A 217 -17.39 13.50 -3.11
CA LEU A 217 -17.67 12.07 -3.34
C LEU A 217 -17.44 11.81 -4.83
N ASP A 218 -16.56 10.88 -5.15
CA ASP A 218 -16.10 10.65 -6.52
C ASP A 218 -15.97 9.16 -6.88
N ALA A 219 -16.51 8.26 -6.05
CA ALA A 219 -16.41 6.83 -6.27
C ALA A 219 -17.70 6.07 -5.93
N VAL A 220 -17.92 4.92 -6.58
CA VAL A 220 -19.04 4.00 -6.27
C VAL A 220 -18.91 3.43 -4.86
N ILE A 221 -17.70 3.06 -4.46
CA ILE A 221 -17.34 2.76 -3.06
C ILE A 221 -16.37 3.84 -2.62
N PHE A 222 -16.80 4.71 -1.72
CA PHE A 222 -16.01 5.82 -1.20
C PHE A 222 -15.77 5.66 0.29
N ALA A 223 -14.52 5.64 0.72
CA ALA A 223 -14.16 5.50 2.12
C ALA A 223 -13.21 6.61 2.58
N LYS A 224 -13.45 7.15 3.79
CA LYS A 224 -12.51 8.03 4.51
C LYS A 224 -11.60 7.28 5.48
N SER A 225 -11.73 5.96 5.52
CA SER A 225 -11.04 5.06 6.45
C SER A 225 -10.48 3.88 5.69
N ASN A 226 -9.70 3.05 6.37
CA ASN A 226 -9.17 1.82 5.80
C ASN A 226 -10.28 0.95 5.19
N LEU A 227 -10.09 0.54 3.94
CA LEU A 227 -11.04 -0.28 3.19
C LEU A 227 -10.40 -1.60 2.78
N VAL A 228 -11.14 -2.70 2.97
CA VAL A 228 -10.73 -4.03 2.50
C VAL A 228 -11.82 -4.59 1.60
N LEU A 229 -11.46 -5.00 0.41
CA LEU A 229 -12.31 -5.77 -0.50
C LEU A 229 -11.86 -7.22 -0.43
N ASN A 230 -12.75 -8.15 -0.07
CA ASN A 230 -12.45 -9.57 0.04
C ASN A 230 -13.68 -10.44 -0.23
N GLY A 231 -13.54 -11.76 -0.08
CA GLY A 231 -14.61 -12.71 -0.26
C GLY A 231 -14.36 -13.69 -1.41
N THR A 232 -15.37 -14.47 -1.76
CA THR A 232 -15.25 -15.56 -2.75
C THR A 232 -16.10 -15.35 -4.01
N GLY A 233 -16.97 -14.33 -4.00
CA GLY A 233 -17.88 -14.04 -5.10
C GLY A 233 -17.36 -13.05 -6.10
N THR A 234 -18.26 -12.58 -6.96
CA THR A 234 -17.99 -11.55 -7.97
C THR A 234 -18.62 -10.24 -7.53
N LEU A 235 -17.86 -9.14 -7.70
CA LEU A 235 -18.36 -7.77 -7.58
C LEU A 235 -18.09 -7.00 -8.86
N THR A 236 -19.15 -6.62 -9.54
CA THR A 236 -19.09 -5.70 -10.68
C THR A 236 -19.30 -4.28 -10.19
N ILE A 237 -18.37 -3.37 -10.53
CA ILE A 237 -18.41 -1.97 -10.13
C ILE A 237 -18.36 -1.11 -11.38
N ASN A 238 -19.40 -0.29 -11.58
CA ASN A 238 -19.49 0.61 -12.74
C ASN A 238 -19.64 2.07 -12.29
N SER A 239 -18.73 2.92 -12.70
CA SER A 239 -18.79 4.37 -12.54
C SER A 239 -18.74 5.05 -13.88
N THR A 240 -19.77 5.81 -14.25
CA THR A 240 -19.78 6.47 -15.55
C THR A 240 -18.81 7.65 -15.62
N GLU A 241 -18.67 8.43 -14.55
CA GLU A 241 -17.88 9.67 -14.56
C GLU A 241 -16.78 9.72 -13.46
N GLY A 242 -16.86 8.88 -12.45
CA GLY A 242 -15.93 8.90 -11.31
C GLY A 242 -15.10 7.64 -11.19
N ASN A 243 -14.47 7.49 -10.02
CA ASN A 243 -13.71 6.31 -9.66
C ASN A 243 -14.64 5.13 -9.35
N ALA A 244 -14.16 3.92 -9.49
CA ALA A 244 -14.92 2.78 -9.02
C ALA A 244 -14.78 2.64 -7.49
N VAL A 245 -13.55 2.65 -6.97
CA VAL A 245 -13.24 2.57 -5.53
C VAL A 245 -12.25 3.65 -5.15
N SER A 246 -12.53 4.40 -4.08
CA SER A 246 -11.62 5.40 -3.52
C SER A 246 -11.56 5.27 -1.99
N SER A 247 -10.35 5.10 -1.45
CA SER A 247 -10.07 5.19 -0.02
C SER A 247 -9.18 6.39 0.28
N LYS A 248 -9.53 7.20 1.27
CA LYS A 248 -8.66 8.32 1.71
C LYS A 248 -7.61 7.88 2.74
N ASP A 249 -7.60 6.60 3.09
CA ASP A 249 -6.56 5.89 3.82
C ASP A 249 -6.03 4.73 2.95
N ALA A 250 -5.84 3.54 3.51
CA ALA A 250 -5.39 2.36 2.77
C ALA A 250 -6.54 1.60 2.10
N LEU A 251 -6.25 1.00 0.95
CA LEU A 251 -7.11 0.04 0.25
C LEU A 251 -6.41 -1.31 0.16
N LYS A 252 -7.07 -2.39 0.60
CA LYS A 252 -6.59 -3.75 0.43
C LYS A 252 -7.58 -4.58 -0.40
N VAL A 253 -7.06 -5.41 -1.30
CA VAL A 253 -7.86 -6.36 -2.08
C VAL A 253 -7.24 -7.73 -1.88
N THR A 254 -7.93 -8.61 -1.15
CA THR A 254 -7.32 -9.85 -0.63
C THR A 254 -8.06 -11.12 -1.02
N GLY A 255 -8.90 -11.08 -2.03
CA GLY A 255 -9.66 -12.21 -2.57
C GLY A 255 -10.82 -11.73 -3.43
N GLY A 256 -11.62 -12.63 -3.95
CA GLY A 256 -12.77 -12.33 -4.80
C GLY A 256 -12.43 -12.05 -6.26
N THR A 257 -13.50 -11.80 -7.03
CA THR A 257 -13.41 -11.40 -8.45
C THR A 257 -14.05 -10.03 -8.64
N TYR A 258 -13.29 -9.09 -9.20
CA TYR A 258 -13.72 -7.72 -9.41
C TYR A 258 -13.71 -7.37 -10.90
N ASN A 259 -14.88 -6.95 -11.42
CA ASN A 259 -15.03 -6.43 -12.77
C ASN A 259 -15.33 -4.93 -12.67
N ILE A 260 -14.38 -4.09 -13.05
CA ILE A 260 -14.40 -2.66 -12.81
C ILE A 260 -14.46 -1.92 -14.14
N THR A 261 -15.43 -1.02 -14.28
CA THR A 261 -15.46 0.00 -15.35
C THR A 261 -15.55 1.37 -14.70
N ALA A 262 -14.62 2.27 -15.03
CA ALA A 262 -14.54 3.58 -14.41
C ALA A 262 -14.33 4.71 -15.42
N GLY A 263 -15.14 5.74 -15.32
CA GLY A 263 -14.97 6.99 -16.09
C GLY A 263 -13.78 7.84 -15.61
N ASN A 264 -13.18 7.46 -14.49
CA ASN A 264 -11.92 7.97 -13.99
C ASN A 264 -11.06 6.78 -13.51
N LYS A 265 -10.63 6.68 -12.25
CA LYS A 265 -9.73 5.64 -11.78
C LYS A 265 -10.47 4.35 -11.40
N GLY A 266 -9.82 3.22 -11.60
CA GLY A 266 -10.34 1.93 -11.14
C GLY A 266 -10.27 1.81 -9.63
N LEU A 267 -9.06 1.70 -9.06
CA LEU A 267 -8.79 1.65 -7.63
C LEU A 267 -7.92 2.84 -7.22
N GLU A 268 -8.36 3.59 -6.23
CA GLU A 268 -7.63 4.74 -5.70
C GLU A 268 -7.44 4.62 -4.18
N ALA A 269 -6.25 4.95 -3.68
CA ALA A 269 -6.01 5.15 -2.26
C ALA A 269 -5.01 6.28 -2.00
N ASN A 270 -5.12 6.94 -0.82
CA ASN A 270 -4.16 7.96 -0.46
C ASN A 270 -2.91 7.36 0.20
N ASP A 271 -3.07 6.43 1.15
CA ASP A 271 -1.95 5.91 1.92
C ASP A 271 -1.20 4.82 1.17
N TYR A 272 -1.90 3.74 0.84
CA TYR A 272 -1.34 2.65 0.03
C TYR A 272 -2.44 1.72 -0.52
N ILE A 273 -2.09 0.97 -1.56
CA ILE A 273 -2.88 -0.15 -2.07
C ILE A 273 -2.09 -1.44 -1.89
N ALA A 274 -2.73 -2.50 -1.35
CA ALA A 274 -2.12 -3.81 -1.23
C ALA A 274 -3.04 -4.90 -1.82
N ILE A 275 -2.50 -5.76 -2.68
CA ILE A 275 -3.27 -6.76 -3.45
C ILE A 275 -2.67 -8.14 -3.25
N THR A 276 -3.53 -9.13 -2.98
CA THR A 276 -3.19 -10.55 -2.98
C THR A 276 -4.40 -11.42 -3.31
N ASP A 277 -4.20 -12.62 -3.84
CA ASP A 277 -5.19 -13.69 -4.02
C ASP A 277 -6.50 -13.30 -4.73
N SER A 278 -6.52 -12.19 -5.47
CA SER A 278 -7.71 -11.65 -6.13
C SER A 278 -7.62 -11.77 -7.66
N THR A 279 -8.80 -11.73 -8.30
CA THR A 279 -8.92 -11.57 -9.76
C THR A 279 -9.54 -10.20 -10.05
N ILE A 280 -8.78 -9.32 -10.68
CA ILE A 280 -9.20 -7.94 -10.94
C ILE A 280 -9.13 -7.67 -12.44
N THR A 281 -10.22 -7.17 -13.00
CA THR A 281 -10.28 -6.68 -14.38
C THR A 281 -10.74 -5.24 -14.35
N ILE A 282 -9.95 -4.33 -14.91
CA ILE A 282 -10.19 -2.89 -14.93
C ILE A 282 -10.24 -2.39 -16.38
N ASP A 283 -11.28 -1.65 -16.70
CA ASP A 283 -11.42 -0.81 -17.89
C ASP A 283 -11.70 0.62 -17.40
N SER A 284 -10.72 1.52 -17.52
CA SER A 284 -10.80 2.87 -16.98
C SER A 284 -10.36 3.93 -17.99
N VAL A 285 -10.84 5.16 -17.78
CA VAL A 285 -10.38 6.34 -18.55
C VAL A 285 -9.16 6.98 -17.88
N GLY A 286 -9.19 7.11 -16.56
CA GLY A 286 -8.02 7.46 -15.74
C GLY A 286 -7.25 6.22 -15.31
N ASP A 287 -6.35 6.37 -14.35
CA ASP A 287 -5.44 5.31 -13.95
C ASP A 287 -6.18 4.03 -13.51
N GLY A 288 -5.63 2.88 -13.86
CA GLY A 288 -6.20 1.60 -13.44
C GLY A 288 -6.13 1.43 -11.92
N ILE A 289 -4.95 1.52 -11.36
CA ILE A 289 -4.65 1.44 -9.92
C ILE A 289 -3.75 2.61 -9.54
N ASN A 290 -4.21 3.46 -8.61
CA ASN A 290 -3.51 4.69 -8.27
C ASN A 290 -3.39 4.86 -6.74
N ALA A 291 -2.17 4.99 -6.24
CA ALA A 291 -1.90 5.33 -4.85
C ALA A 291 -1.17 6.69 -4.78
N ASN A 292 -1.89 7.72 -4.31
CA ASN A 292 -1.37 9.09 -4.28
C ASN A 292 -2.07 9.93 -3.20
N ASP A 293 -1.29 10.59 -2.34
CA ASP A 293 -1.78 11.66 -1.49
C ASP A 293 -1.19 13.01 -1.96
N ASN A 294 -2.01 13.84 -2.57
CA ASN A 294 -1.61 15.16 -3.10
C ASN A 294 -1.08 16.14 -2.03
N GLN A 295 -1.14 15.79 -0.75
CA GLN A 295 -0.71 16.63 0.38
C GLN A 295 0.50 16.07 1.11
N ASP A 296 0.85 14.79 0.88
CA ASP A 296 1.93 14.09 1.59
C ASP A 296 2.64 13.13 0.64
N ASP A 297 3.77 13.56 0.07
CA ASP A 297 4.60 12.79 -0.86
C ASP A 297 5.36 11.61 -0.21
N SER A 298 5.17 11.41 1.10
CA SER A 298 5.64 10.21 1.81
C SER A 298 4.64 9.05 1.80
N LYS A 299 3.46 9.25 1.19
CA LYS A 299 2.37 8.27 1.03
C LYS A 299 2.23 7.86 -0.42
N GLY A 300 1.31 6.94 -0.69
CA GLY A 300 1.00 6.47 -2.03
C GLY A 300 1.92 5.34 -2.48
N ALA A 301 1.97 4.25 -1.71
CA ALA A 301 2.67 3.02 -2.07
C ALA A 301 1.72 1.98 -2.69
N ILE A 302 2.23 1.11 -3.56
CA ILE A 302 1.49 -0.06 -4.06
C ILE A 302 2.32 -1.32 -3.82
N TYR A 303 1.67 -2.35 -3.25
CA TYR A 303 2.24 -3.66 -3.04
C TYR A 303 1.35 -4.75 -3.66
N ILE A 304 1.91 -5.55 -4.56
CA ILE A 304 1.25 -6.69 -5.19
C ILE A 304 1.98 -7.96 -4.78
N ALA A 305 1.38 -8.73 -3.86
CA ALA A 305 1.94 -9.99 -3.41
C ALA A 305 1.63 -11.14 -4.38
N ASP A 306 0.39 -11.20 -4.87
CA ASP A 306 -0.12 -12.21 -5.80
C ASP A 306 -1.46 -11.74 -6.40
N GLY A 307 -2.06 -12.51 -7.31
CA GLY A 307 -3.36 -12.26 -7.93
C GLY A 307 -3.29 -12.26 -9.45
N ALA A 308 -4.46 -12.13 -10.08
CA ALA A 308 -4.59 -11.98 -11.52
C ALA A 308 -5.19 -10.60 -11.84
N ILE A 309 -4.41 -9.71 -12.42
CA ILE A 309 -4.76 -8.32 -12.67
C ILE A 309 -4.72 -8.06 -14.18
N ASN A 310 -5.85 -7.64 -14.75
CA ASN A 310 -5.96 -7.26 -16.13
C ASN A 310 -6.40 -5.81 -16.22
N ILE A 311 -5.63 -4.95 -16.90
CA ILE A 311 -5.90 -3.52 -17.01
C ILE A 311 -5.93 -3.09 -18.47
N THR A 312 -6.95 -2.31 -18.79
CA THR A 312 -7.06 -1.50 -19.98
C THR A 312 -7.39 -0.08 -19.54
N THR A 313 -6.58 0.90 -19.95
CA THR A 313 -6.80 2.30 -19.56
C THR A 313 -6.32 3.27 -20.64
N GLU A 314 -6.84 4.51 -20.61
CA GLU A 314 -6.35 5.62 -21.44
C GLU A 314 -5.23 6.43 -20.74
N SER A 315 -4.96 6.16 -19.45
CA SER A 315 -3.94 6.77 -18.60
C SER A 315 -2.90 5.72 -18.14
N ASP A 316 -2.42 5.79 -16.90
CA ASP A 316 -1.42 4.87 -16.39
C ASP A 316 -2.08 3.61 -15.80
N ALA A 317 -1.49 2.44 -16.06
CA ALA A 317 -2.12 1.23 -15.60
C ALA A 317 -1.96 1.08 -14.07
N ILE A 318 -0.75 1.26 -13.54
CA ILE A 318 -0.44 1.19 -12.10
C ILE A 318 0.49 2.33 -11.75
N GLN A 319 -0.02 3.30 -10.99
CA GLN A 319 0.73 4.49 -10.57
C GLN A 319 0.81 4.59 -9.06
N ALA A 320 2.04 4.68 -8.53
CA ALA A 320 2.30 4.95 -7.12
C ALA A 320 3.16 6.22 -6.95
N THR A 321 3.02 6.91 -5.84
CA THR A 321 3.87 8.08 -5.54
C THR A 321 5.24 7.65 -5.02
N THR A 322 5.29 6.72 -4.08
CA THR A 322 6.52 6.34 -3.37
C THR A 322 7.14 5.07 -3.93
N THR A 323 6.50 3.94 -3.73
CA THR A 323 7.01 2.63 -4.11
C THR A 323 5.96 1.78 -4.82
N LEU A 324 6.37 1.06 -5.85
CA LEU A 324 5.61 -0.02 -6.46
C LEU A 324 6.43 -1.31 -6.32
N ILE A 325 5.96 -2.23 -5.47
CA ILE A 325 6.63 -3.51 -5.22
C ILE A 325 5.74 -4.64 -5.71
N ILE A 326 6.29 -5.50 -6.57
CA ILE A 326 5.60 -6.66 -7.14
C ILE A 326 6.40 -7.93 -6.77
N ASP A 327 5.84 -8.73 -5.84
CA ASP A 327 6.43 -9.99 -5.41
C ASP A 327 5.95 -11.18 -6.25
N GLY A 328 4.76 -11.08 -6.85
CA GLY A 328 4.17 -12.19 -7.62
C GLY A 328 2.93 -11.80 -8.41
N GLY A 329 2.15 -12.81 -8.79
CA GLY A 329 0.92 -12.67 -9.54
C GLY A 329 1.09 -12.66 -11.06
N THR A 330 -0.04 -12.49 -11.75
CA THR A 330 -0.10 -12.32 -13.20
C THR A 330 -0.71 -10.95 -13.50
N ILE A 331 0.04 -10.08 -14.15
CA ILE A 331 -0.38 -8.72 -14.49
C ILE A 331 -0.35 -8.60 -16.01
N ASN A 332 -1.49 -8.26 -16.59
CA ASN A 332 -1.63 -8.04 -18.02
C ASN A 332 -2.18 -6.63 -18.27
N VAL A 333 -1.36 -5.79 -18.88
CA VAL A 333 -1.74 -4.43 -19.31
C VAL A 333 -1.92 -4.43 -20.81
N SER A 334 -3.18 -4.42 -21.24
CA SER A 334 -3.54 -4.57 -22.67
C SER A 334 -3.34 -3.27 -23.46
N THR A 335 -3.51 -2.12 -22.84
CA THR A 335 -3.17 -0.78 -23.34
C THR A 335 -3.15 0.23 -22.20
N CYS A 336 -2.25 1.19 -22.27
CA CYS A 336 -2.12 2.33 -21.35
C CYS A 336 -1.22 3.42 -21.95
N THR A 337 -1.08 4.53 -21.24
CA THR A 337 -0.02 5.52 -21.48
C THR A 337 1.29 4.99 -20.89
N GLU A 338 1.40 4.93 -19.57
CA GLU A 338 2.50 4.29 -18.86
C GLU A 338 1.98 3.06 -18.10
N ALA A 339 2.73 1.95 -18.12
CA ALA A 339 2.17 0.76 -17.49
C ALA A 339 2.48 0.68 -16.00
N LEU A 340 3.72 0.88 -15.61
CA LEU A 340 4.15 0.89 -14.21
C LEU A 340 4.89 2.20 -13.91
N GLU A 341 4.30 3.06 -13.08
CA GLU A 341 4.91 4.34 -12.72
C GLU A 341 5.03 4.49 -11.21
N SER A 342 6.22 4.88 -10.72
CA SER A 342 6.47 5.21 -9.31
C SER A 342 7.82 5.93 -9.14
N THR A 343 8.14 6.39 -7.93
CA THR A 343 9.50 6.82 -7.62
C THR A 343 10.46 5.63 -7.53
N TYR A 344 10.09 4.59 -6.80
CA TYR A 344 10.88 3.35 -6.71
C TYR A 344 10.04 2.17 -7.14
N ILE A 345 10.53 1.41 -8.11
CA ILE A 345 9.86 0.22 -8.65
C ILE A 345 10.74 -0.99 -8.38
N GLU A 346 10.15 -2.02 -7.74
CA GLU A 346 10.84 -3.28 -7.47
C GLU A 346 9.98 -4.47 -7.93
N ILE A 347 10.53 -5.29 -8.84
CA ILE A 347 9.89 -6.49 -9.35
C ILE A 347 10.70 -7.70 -8.87
N ASN A 348 10.13 -8.45 -7.92
CA ASN A 348 10.74 -9.63 -7.33
C ASN A 348 10.29 -10.93 -8.01
N GLY A 349 9.10 -10.92 -8.63
CA GLY A 349 8.51 -12.11 -9.25
C GLY A 349 7.30 -11.81 -10.11
N GLY A 350 6.52 -12.85 -10.39
CA GLY A 350 5.30 -12.77 -11.19
C GLY A 350 5.51 -12.91 -12.69
N SER A 351 4.40 -12.85 -13.43
CA SER A 351 4.34 -12.81 -14.89
C SER A 351 3.65 -11.53 -15.32
N ILE A 352 4.40 -10.62 -15.94
CA ILE A 352 3.95 -9.27 -16.27
C ILE A 352 4.04 -9.10 -17.79
N ASP A 353 2.92 -8.78 -18.42
CA ASP A 353 2.80 -8.52 -19.86
C ASP A 353 2.26 -7.13 -20.09
N ILE A 354 3.00 -6.28 -20.80
CA ILE A 354 2.75 -4.86 -20.95
C ILE A 354 2.68 -4.48 -22.42
N TYR A 355 1.61 -3.76 -22.81
CA TYR A 355 1.61 -2.93 -23.99
C TYR A 355 1.34 -1.47 -23.57
N ALA A 356 2.32 -0.58 -23.79
CA ALA A 356 2.26 0.84 -23.46
C ALA A 356 2.53 1.74 -24.68
N THR A 357 2.04 2.99 -24.61
CA THR A 357 2.12 3.95 -25.73
C THR A 357 3.06 5.12 -25.43
N ASP A 358 3.52 5.28 -24.19
CA ASP A 358 4.56 6.22 -23.77
C ASP A 358 5.68 5.44 -23.10
N ASP A 359 5.59 5.05 -21.81
CA ASP A 359 6.59 4.24 -21.16
C ASP A 359 6.05 2.90 -20.64
N GLY A 360 6.84 1.83 -20.82
CA GLY A 360 6.49 0.53 -20.26
C GLY A 360 6.65 0.52 -18.75
N ILE A 361 7.77 0.99 -18.25
CA ILE A 361 8.08 1.21 -16.83
C ILE A 361 8.73 2.59 -16.71
N ASN A 362 8.19 3.45 -15.84
CA ASN A 362 8.72 4.77 -15.58
C ASN A 362 9.02 4.97 -14.09
N SER A 363 10.29 5.06 -13.71
CA SER A 363 10.67 5.48 -12.36
C SER A 363 11.07 6.95 -12.34
N THR A 364 10.14 7.78 -11.84
CA THR A 364 10.26 9.24 -11.84
C THR A 364 10.14 9.82 -10.43
N SER A 365 10.78 10.97 -10.18
CA SER A 365 10.85 11.58 -8.84
C SER A 365 9.52 12.22 -8.42
N LYS A 366 8.54 11.40 -8.01
CA LYS A 366 7.25 11.84 -7.43
C LYS A 366 7.32 12.05 -5.92
N SER A 367 8.20 11.34 -5.24
CA SER A 367 8.44 11.43 -3.80
C SER A 367 9.88 11.83 -3.49
N THR A 368 10.07 12.45 -2.33
CA THR A 368 11.41 12.77 -1.80
C THR A 368 11.96 11.71 -0.85
N GLU A 369 11.18 10.66 -0.56
CA GLU A 369 11.56 9.57 0.37
C GLU A 369 12.49 8.53 -0.30
N TYR A 370 12.45 8.42 -1.63
CA TYR A 370 13.22 7.45 -2.41
C TYR A 370 13.95 8.12 -3.57
N ASP A 371 15.10 7.57 -3.95
CA ASP A 371 15.75 7.88 -5.22
C ASP A 371 15.03 7.13 -6.35
N ALA A 372 14.74 7.82 -7.46
CA ALA A 372 14.12 7.20 -8.63
C ALA A 372 14.92 5.98 -9.11
N SER A 373 14.27 4.84 -9.23
CA SER A 373 14.96 3.59 -9.56
C SER A 373 14.01 2.47 -9.95
N THR A 374 14.40 1.70 -10.96
CA THR A 374 13.74 0.44 -11.33
C THR A 374 14.68 -0.72 -11.03
N VAL A 375 14.24 -1.66 -10.17
CA VAL A 375 14.99 -2.84 -9.78
C VAL A 375 14.21 -4.10 -10.15
N ILE A 376 14.80 -4.97 -10.98
CA ILE A 376 14.20 -6.25 -11.39
C ILE A 376 15.03 -7.38 -10.81
N ASN A 377 14.48 -8.07 -9.80
CA ASN A 377 15.15 -9.18 -9.12
C ASN A 377 14.73 -10.54 -9.68
N GLY A 378 13.55 -10.65 -10.32
CA GLY A 378 13.02 -11.92 -10.80
C GLY A 378 11.78 -11.76 -11.68
N GLY A 379 11.08 -12.88 -11.91
CA GLY A 379 9.84 -12.92 -12.69
C GLY A 379 10.04 -13.07 -14.20
N GLU A 380 8.92 -13.06 -14.93
CA GLU A 380 8.84 -13.02 -16.38
C GLU A 380 8.17 -11.68 -16.77
N LEU A 381 8.91 -10.83 -17.47
CA LEU A 381 8.48 -9.52 -17.89
C LEU A 381 8.55 -9.39 -19.41
N THR A 382 7.41 -9.12 -20.03
CA THR A 382 7.32 -8.82 -21.46
C THR A 382 6.81 -7.40 -21.64
N ILE A 383 7.54 -6.59 -22.39
CA ILE A 383 7.18 -5.21 -22.72
C ILE A 383 7.16 -5.05 -24.24
N GLU A 384 6.01 -4.68 -24.77
CA GLU A 384 5.81 -4.28 -26.14
C GLU A 384 5.41 -2.79 -26.20
N MET A 385 6.23 -1.99 -26.84
CA MET A 385 5.98 -0.55 -26.95
C MET A 385 5.22 -0.19 -28.21
N GLY A 386 4.35 0.78 -28.10
CA GLY A 386 3.69 1.43 -29.22
C GLY A 386 4.69 2.08 -30.20
N ALA A 387 4.17 2.61 -31.30
CA ALA A 387 5.01 3.32 -32.27
C ALA A 387 5.21 4.77 -31.78
N GLY A 388 6.47 5.20 -31.65
CA GLY A 388 6.81 6.58 -31.25
C GLY A 388 8.22 6.67 -30.69
N ASP A 389 8.46 7.77 -29.98
CA ASP A 389 9.62 7.98 -29.12
C ASP A 389 9.19 7.55 -27.70
N THR A 390 9.25 6.25 -27.46
CA THR A 390 8.66 5.57 -26.29
C THR A 390 9.71 4.64 -25.71
N ASP A 391 9.87 4.69 -24.39
CA ASP A 391 10.87 3.92 -23.67
C ASP A 391 10.25 2.67 -23.03
N ALA A 392 10.89 1.51 -23.22
CA ALA A 392 10.38 0.31 -22.54
C ALA A 392 10.61 0.38 -21.03
N ILE A 393 11.77 0.89 -20.62
CA ILE A 393 12.09 1.17 -19.22
C ILE A 393 12.78 2.53 -19.16
N ASP A 394 12.10 3.52 -18.58
CA ASP A 394 12.63 4.84 -18.25
C ASP A 394 12.92 4.98 -16.77
N SER A 395 13.98 5.70 -16.41
CA SER A 395 14.32 6.03 -15.04
C SER A 395 15.01 7.38 -14.92
N ASN A 396 14.42 8.31 -14.21
CA ASN A 396 15.13 9.50 -13.76
C ASN A 396 16.28 9.20 -12.76
N GLY A 397 16.66 7.96 -12.66
CA GLY A 397 17.72 7.48 -11.79
C GLY A 397 18.41 6.26 -12.35
N SER A 398 18.19 5.07 -11.77
CA SER A 398 18.89 3.86 -12.11
C SER A 398 17.97 2.74 -12.60
N ILE A 399 18.46 1.92 -13.54
CA ILE A 399 17.85 0.65 -13.92
C ILE A 399 18.81 -0.47 -13.54
N ILE A 400 18.36 -1.39 -12.68
CA ILE A 400 19.17 -2.51 -12.18
C ILE A 400 18.42 -3.82 -12.40
N ILE A 401 18.96 -4.71 -13.24
CA ILE A 401 18.40 -6.04 -13.48
C ILE A 401 19.31 -7.08 -12.83
N ASN A 402 18.83 -7.67 -11.74
CA ASN A 402 19.53 -8.70 -10.98
C ASN A 402 19.16 -10.13 -11.42
N GLY A 403 17.97 -10.32 -12.02
CA GLY A 403 17.46 -11.64 -12.39
C GLY A 403 16.22 -11.57 -13.28
N GLY A 404 15.54 -12.71 -13.42
CA GLY A 404 14.33 -12.85 -14.22
C GLY A 404 14.56 -13.09 -15.71
N THR A 405 13.45 -13.13 -16.45
CA THR A 405 13.42 -13.18 -17.92
C THR A 405 12.73 -11.91 -18.41
N VAL A 406 13.46 -11.04 -19.08
CA VAL A 406 12.94 -9.75 -19.57
C VAL A 406 12.97 -9.75 -21.10
N THR A 407 11.82 -9.59 -21.72
CA THR A 407 11.65 -9.52 -23.17
C THR A 407 11.09 -8.15 -23.55
N ILE A 408 11.83 -7.40 -24.35
CA ILE A 408 11.49 -6.05 -24.77
C ILE A 408 11.38 -5.99 -26.28
N THR A 409 10.27 -5.41 -26.76
CA THR A 409 10.08 -5.00 -28.16
C THR A 409 9.82 -3.50 -28.17
N ALA A 410 10.86 -2.70 -28.46
CA ALA A 410 10.80 -1.24 -28.40
C ALA A 410 11.83 -0.61 -29.34
N ASN A 411 11.61 0.66 -29.72
CA ASN A 411 12.62 1.46 -30.39
C ASN A 411 13.66 1.99 -29.41
N SER A 412 13.23 2.38 -28.19
CA SER A 412 14.08 2.79 -27.08
C SER A 412 13.88 1.81 -25.92
N PRO A 413 14.77 0.81 -25.75
CA PRO A 413 14.57 -0.20 -24.72
C PRO A 413 14.92 0.29 -23.32
N PHE A 414 15.87 1.22 -23.16
CA PHE A 414 16.32 1.73 -21.87
C PHE A 414 16.71 3.19 -21.96
N ASP A 415 16.13 4.02 -21.08
CA ASP A 415 16.64 5.35 -20.76
C ASP A 415 16.89 5.46 -19.24
N TYR A 416 18.01 6.04 -18.81
CA TYR A 416 18.36 6.23 -17.40
C TYR A 416 19.31 7.39 -17.19
N ASP A 417 19.09 8.15 -16.13
CA ASP A 417 19.87 9.34 -15.82
C ASP A 417 21.19 9.02 -15.11
N THR A 418 21.29 7.93 -14.35
CA THR A 418 22.49 7.63 -13.53
C THR A 418 23.17 6.33 -13.88
N THR A 419 22.52 5.16 -13.70
CA THR A 419 23.17 3.85 -13.84
C THR A 419 22.23 2.85 -14.49
N GLY A 420 22.74 2.10 -15.50
CA GLY A 420 22.09 0.94 -16.08
C GLY A 420 22.95 -0.29 -15.88
N GLU A 421 22.46 -1.30 -15.12
CA GLU A 421 23.23 -2.52 -14.80
C GLU A 421 22.43 -3.79 -15.06
N ILE A 422 23.05 -4.75 -15.75
CA ILE A 422 22.58 -6.13 -15.87
C ILE A 422 23.52 -7.02 -15.05
N ASN A 423 23.08 -7.42 -13.86
CA ASN A 423 23.82 -8.29 -12.94
C ASN A 423 23.46 -9.76 -13.13
N GLY A 424 22.31 -10.05 -13.74
CA GLY A 424 21.81 -11.40 -13.97
C GLY A 424 20.59 -11.46 -14.87
N GLY A 425 19.95 -12.63 -14.94
CA GLY A 425 18.77 -12.86 -15.76
C GLY A 425 19.03 -13.18 -17.23
N THR A 426 17.95 -13.26 -18.00
CA THR A 426 17.96 -13.42 -19.45
C THR A 426 17.21 -12.25 -20.06
N ILE A 427 17.93 -11.34 -20.71
CA ILE A 427 17.38 -10.12 -21.27
C ILE A 427 17.39 -10.24 -22.80
N THR A 428 16.24 -10.09 -23.42
CA THR A 428 16.07 -10.11 -24.87
C THR A 428 15.45 -8.79 -25.33
N VAL A 429 16.12 -8.09 -26.22
CA VAL A 429 15.68 -6.85 -26.84
C VAL A 429 15.54 -7.04 -28.34
N ASN A 430 14.34 -6.85 -28.88
CA ASN A 430 14.03 -7.01 -30.30
C ASN A 430 14.50 -8.37 -30.88
N GLY A 431 14.41 -9.43 -30.05
CA GLY A 431 14.81 -10.82 -30.42
C GLY A 431 16.28 -11.13 -30.24
N GLU A 432 17.12 -10.21 -29.78
CA GLU A 432 18.54 -10.42 -29.52
C GLU A 432 18.82 -10.41 -28.00
N THR A 433 19.62 -11.37 -27.53
CA THR A 433 20.06 -11.39 -26.13
C THR A 433 21.07 -10.29 -25.86
N VAL A 434 20.86 -9.51 -24.81
CA VAL A 434 21.77 -8.43 -24.39
C VAL A 434 22.33 -8.70 -23.00
N THR A 435 23.56 -8.24 -22.75
CA THR A 435 24.27 -8.38 -21.46
C THR A 435 24.74 -7.05 -20.89
N GLU A 436 24.49 -5.97 -21.60
CA GLU A 436 24.81 -4.60 -21.21
C GLU A 436 23.67 -3.69 -21.67
N MET A 437 23.33 -2.70 -20.87
CA MET A 437 22.37 -1.67 -21.26
C MET A 437 23.07 -0.58 -22.09
N THR A 438 22.40 -0.15 -23.13
CA THR A 438 22.84 1.03 -23.90
C THR A 438 21.80 2.12 -23.67
N ASN A 439 22.23 3.19 -22.99
CA ASN A 439 21.38 4.37 -22.79
C ASN A 439 21.16 5.09 -24.11
N GLN A 440 19.92 5.22 -24.52
CA GLN A 440 19.57 5.84 -25.80
C GLN A 440 19.74 7.38 -25.76
N PHE A 441 19.56 8.02 -24.60
CA PHE A 441 19.70 9.47 -24.47
C PHE A 441 21.16 9.96 -24.49
N GLY A 442 22.15 9.10 -24.19
CA GLY A 442 23.58 9.45 -24.17
C GLY A 442 24.23 9.64 -25.55
N GLY A 443 23.53 9.40 -26.66
CA GLY A 443 24.05 9.42 -28.03
C GLY A 443 24.07 10.79 -28.73
N GLY A 444 23.49 11.83 -28.15
CA GLY A 444 23.19 13.08 -28.89
C GLY A 444 24.17 14.26 -28.76
N MET A 445 25.25 14.22 -27.94
CA MET A 445 26.18 15.35 -27.79
C MET A 445 27.65 15.02 -28.05
N GLY A 446 27.95 14.37 -29.19
CA GLY A 446 29.29 14.11 -29.70
C GLY A 446 29.57 14.73 -31.06
N GLY A 447 28.87 15.77 -31.45
CA GLY A 447 29.09 16.55 -32.67
C GLY A 447 30.33 17.45 -32.56
N GLN A 448 31.50 16.88 -32.74
CA GLN A 448 32.77 17.59 -32.83
C GLN A 448 32.71 18.67 -33.91
N GLY A 449 32.67 19.90 -33.48
CA GLY A 449 32.74 21.09 -34.35
C GLY A 449 34.01 21.09 -35.19
N GLY A 450 33.87 20.69 -36.45
CA GLY A 450 34.88 20.84 -37.47
C GLY A 450 35.19 22.34 -37.71
N ARG A 451 36.39 22.77 -37.31
CA ARG A 451 37.01 24.01 -37.76
C ARG A 451 37.25 23.93 -39.26
N GLY A 452 36.57 24.74 -40.02
CA GLY A 452 36.79 24.93 -41.45
C GLY A 452 36.61 26.40 -41.82
N GLY A 453 37.71 27.14 -41.88
CA GLY A 453 38.25 27.71 -43.07
C GLY A 453 37.78 29.15 -43.37
N LYS A 454 38.67 30.12 -43.02
CA LYS A 454 38.63 31.49 -43.52
C LYS A 454 38.60 31.49 -45.05
N GLY A 455 37.74 32.29 -45.69
CA GLY A 455 37.75 32.69 -47.07
C GLY A 455 37.22 34.09 -47.18
N ALA A 456 38.13 35.04 -47.37
CA ALA A 456 37.84 36.44 -47.70
C ALA A 456 37.29 36.52 -49.14
N TRP A 457 36.29 37.35 -49.34
CA TRP A 457 36.16 38.47 -50.33
C TRP A 457 34.84 39.20 -50.05
#